data_050889f76400d94c8c1cf14ffeb530df
#
_entry.id   050889f76400d94c8c1cf14ffeb530df
#
_cell.length_a   1.000
_cell.length_b   1.000
_cell.length_c   1.000
_cell.angle_alpha   90.00
_cell.angle_beta   90.00
_cell.angle_gamma   90.00
#
_symmetry.space_group_name_H-M   'P 1'
#
loop_
_entity.id
_entity.type
_entity.pdbx_description
1 polymer ?
#
loop_
_entity_poly.entity_id
_entity_poly.type
_entity_poly.pdbx_seq_one_letter_code
_entity_poly.pdbx_strand_id
1 'polypeptide(L)'
;EFCLLDWRQDFGGLIEYGDLYYDFAKLLHGLIVSHELINREHFSVIQNDNVITYDLYRKHSLVENEKQLLSFLKEQGYDTRKVQLLTSLIFLNIAALHHYPYSKMLFYLGKESLYRTLQEVA
;
A
#
# COMPACT_ATOMS: atom_id res chain seq x y z
N GLU A 1 -20.82 6.69 16.32
CA GLU A 1 -19.59 7.24 16.91
C GLU A 1 -18.39 6.43 16.46
N PHE A 2 -17.33 7.09 15.99
CA PHE A 2 -16.12 6.44 15.52
C PHE A 2 -15.01 6.58 16.55
N CYS A 3 -14.25 5.50 16.73
CA CYS A 3 -13.07 5.49 17.57
C CYS A 3 -11.83 5.22 16.70
N LEU A 4 -10.85 6.11 16.72
CA LEU A 4 -9.62 5.95 15.98
C LEU A 4 -8.61 5.19 16.84
N LEU A 5 -8.17 4.04 16.32
CA LEU A 5 -7.19 3.18 16.98
C LEU A 5 -5.84 3.33 16.28
N ASP A 6 -4.76 3.09 17.04
CA ASP A 6 -3.39 3.10 16.54
C ASP A 6 -3.02 4.41 15.85
N TRP A 7 -3.54 5.50 16.37
CA TRP A 7 -3.21 6.82 15.88
C TRP A 7 -1.73 7.09 16.06
N ARG A 8 -1.09 7.60 15.00
CA ARG A 8 0.34 7.94 15.06
C ARG A 8 0.56 9.06 16.08
N GLN A 9 1.42 8.83 17.04
CA GLN A 9 1.64 9.77 18.17
C GLN A 9 2.49 10.96 17.76
N ASP A 10 3.43 10.78 16.81
CA ASP A 10 4.22 11.87 16.33
C ASP A 10 4.57 11.69 14.83
N PHE A 11 5.03 12.75 14.22
CA PHE A 11 5.55 12.74 12.85
C PHE A 11 6.86 13.54 12.86
N GLY A 12 7.99 12.82 12.88
CA GLY A 12 9.30 13.45 12.95
C GLY A 12 9.48 14.36 14.17
N GLY A 13 8.91 13.96 15.34
CA GLY A 13 8.93 14.76 16.55
C GLY A 13 7.77 15.75 16.71
N LEU A 14 6.95 15.92 15.68
CA LEU A 14 5.77 16.79 15.74
C LEU A 14 4.56 16.00 16.28
N ILE A 15 3.87 16.55 17.24
CA ILE A 15 2.71 15.91 17.86
C ILE A 15 1.37 16.51 17.40
N GLU A 16 1.39 17.72 16.85
CA GLU A 16 0.17 18.42 16.40
C GLU A 16 -0.04 18.32 14.90
N TYR A 17 1.00 18.05 14.12
CA TYR A 17 0.97 18.06 12.67
C TYR A 17 1.59 16.79 12.11
N GLY A 18 1.12 16.38 10.95
CA GLY A 18 1.64 15.26 10.20
C GLY A 18 1.54 15.52 8.70
N ASP A 19 1.89 14.52 7.91
CA ASP A 19 1.79 14.58 6.45
C ASP A 19 0.50 13.90 6.01
N LEU A 20 -0.43 14.68 5.45
CA LEU A 20 -1.70 14.18 4.96
C LEU A 20 -1.52 13.14 3.85
N TYR A 21 -0.52 13.31 2.98
CA TYR A 21 -0.23 12.35 1.94
C TYR A 21 0.22 11.00 2.51
N TYR A 22 0.94 11.01 3.62
CA TYR A 22 1.29 9.79 4.32
C TYR A 22 0.04 9.06 4.81
N ASP A 23 -0.93 9.79 5.36
CA ASP A 23 -2.18 9.21 5.83
C ASP A 23 -2.97 8.58 4.68
N PHE A 24 -3.05 9.26 3.54
CA PHE A 24 -3.69 8.72 2.34
C PHE A 24 -2.98 7.45 1.85
N ALA A 25 -1.65 7.45 1.88
CA ALA A 25 -0.87 6.29 1.45
C ALA A 25 -1.06 5.10 2.40
N LYS A 26 -1.14 5.34 3.70
CA LYS A 26 -1.42 4.30 4.69
C LYS A 26 -2.82 3.70 4.47
N LEU A 27 -3.81 4.53 4.20
CA LEU A 27 -5.15 4.05 3.89
C LEU A 27 -5.15 3.23 2.61
N LEU A 28 -4.53 3.73 1.55
CA LEU A 28 -4.45 3.02 0.27
C LEU A 28 -3.75 1.67 0.42
N HIS A 29 -2.66 1.61 1.18
CA HIS A 29 -1.95 0.37 1.47
C HIS A 29 -2.89 -0.69 2.06
N GLY A 30 -3.73 -0.32 3.02
CA GLY A 30 -4.69 -1.24 3.65
C GLY A 30 -5.81 -1.69 2.71
N LEU A 31 -6.11 -0.90 1.68
CA LEU A 31 -7.10 -1.28 0.66
C LEU A 31 -6.52 -2.25 -0.38
N ILE A 32 -5.21 -2.27 -0.55
CA ILE A 32 -4.55 -3.17 -1.50
C ILE A 32 -4.24 -4.53 -0.87
N VAL A 33 -3.68 -4.54 0.33
CA VAL A 33 -3.29 -5.77 1.03
C VAL A 33 -4.21 -6.00 2.23
N SER A 34 -5.03 -7.04 2.17
CA SER A 34 -5.91 -7.43 3.25
C SER A 34 -5.20 -8.39 4.21
N HIS A 35 -5.04 -8.00 5.47
CA HIS A 35 -4.46 -8.86 6.49
C HIS A 35 -5.24 -10.16 6.66
N GLU A 36 -6.57 -10.10 6.50
CA GLU A 36 -7.40 -11.30 6.58
C GLU A 36 -7.00 -12.34 5.52
N LEU A 37 -6.83 -11.89 4.28
CA LEU A 37 -6.44 -12.78 3.18
C LEU A 37 -5.00 -13.26 3.31
N ILE A 38 -4.11 -12.41 3.82
CA ILE A 38 -2.72 -12.79 4.08
C ILE A 38 -2.64 -13.85 5.18
N ASN A 39 -3.41 -13.69 6.25
CA ASN A 39 -3.46 -14.68 7.33
C ASN A 39 -4.02 -16.02 6.88
N ARG A 40 -4.83 -16.04 5.83
CA ARG A 40 -5.36 -17.25 5.19
C ARG A 40 -4.44 -17.76 4.06
N GLU A 41 -3.27 -17.17 3.91
CA GLU A 41 -2.30 -17.52 2.88
C GLU A 41 -2.85 -17.39 1.45
N HIS A 42 -3.75 -16.43 1.22
CA HIS A 42 -4.31 -16.15 -0.10
C HIS A 42 -3.38 -15.28 -0.94
N PHE A 43 -2.16 -15.71 -1.06
CA PHE A 43 -1.16 -15.08 -1.93
C PHE A 43 -0.13 -16.13 -2.32
N SER A 44 0.64 -15.86 -3.37
CA SER A 44 1.73 -16.76 -3.79
C SER A 44 2.89 -15.96 -4.35
N VAL A 45 4.10 -16.50 -4.18
CA VAL A 45 5.33 -15.96 -4.76
C VAL A 45 6.12 -17.14 -5.31
N ILE A 46 6.39 -17.11 -6.60
CA ILE A 46 7.10 -18.20 -7.28
C ILE A 46 8.31 -17.60 -8.00
N GLN A 47 9.48 -18.19 -7.80
CA GLN A 47 10.70 -17.78 -8.49
C GLN A 47 11.19 -18.92 -9.37
N ASN A 48 11.28 -18.64 -10.70
CA ASN A 48 11.84 -19.53 -11.70
C ASN A 48 12.98 -18.80 -12.39
N ASP A 49 14.23 -19.18 -12.10
CA ASP A 49 15.43 -18.54 -12.62
C ASP A 49 15.41 -17.03 -12.33
N ASN A 50 15.32 -16.19 -13.38
CA ASN A 50 15.29 -14.73 -13.24
C ASN A 50 13.88 -14.15 -13.25
N VAL A 51 12.86 -15.01 -13.26
CA VAL A 51 11.47 -14.56 -13.31
C VAL A 51 10.81 -14.81 -11.95
N ILE A 52 10.19 -13.76 -11.42
CA ILE A 52 9.42 -13.84 -10.19
C ILE A 52 7.98 -13.55 -10.51
N THR A 53 7.11 -14.47 -10.13
CA THR A 53 5.67 -14.33 -10.29
C THR A 53 5.06 -14.28 -8.90
N TYR A 54 4.29 -13.25 -8.64
CA TYR A 54 3.53 -13.18 -7.40
C TYR A 54 2.06 -12.93 -7.71
N ASP A 55 1.21 -13.39 -6.80
CA ASP A 55 -0.23 -13.25 -6.93
C ASP A 55 -0.81 -12.91 -5.57
N LEU A 56 -1.82 -12.06 -5.56
CA LEU A 56 -2.44 -11.56 -4.35
C LEU A 56 -3.95 -11.52 -4.55
N TYR A 57 -4.66 -12.29 -3.73
CA TYR A 57 -6.12 -12.24 -3.74
C TYR A 57 -6.63 -10.97 -3.07
N ARG A 58 -7.60 -10.34 -3.69
CA ARG A 58 -8.18 -9.09 -3.19
C ARG A 58 -9.71 -9.22 -3.13
N LYS A 59 -10.29 -8.73 -2.03
CA LYS A 59 -11.75 -8.65 -1.93
C LYS A 59 -12.26 -7.60 -2.90
N HIS A 60 -13.36 -7.92 -3.59
CA HIS A 60 -13.97 -6.99 -4.54
C HIS A 60 -14.31 -5.64 -3.89
N SER A 61 -14.86 -5.67 -2.67
CA SER A 61 -15.19 -4.45 -1.93
C SER A 61 -13.96 -3.55 -1.71
N LEU A 62 -12.80 -4.14 -1.43
CA LEU A 62 -11.57 -3.37 -1.23
C LEU A 62 -11.04 -2.81 -2.54
N VAL A 63 -11.17 -3.53 -3.65
CA VAL A 63 -10.80 -3.03 -4.98
C VAL A 63 -11.67 -1.82 -5.35
N GLU A 64 -12.97 -1.91 -5.10
CA GLU A 64 -13.87 -0.80 -5.36
C GLU A 64 -13.58 0.40 -4.44
N ASN A 65 -13.27 0.14 -3.18
CA ASN A 65 -12.90 1.20 -2.23
C ASN A 65 -11.60 1.90 -2.64
N GLU A 66 -10.63 1.16 -3.19
CA GLU A 66 -9.40 1.75 -3.74
C GLU A 66 -9.73 2.73 -4.87
N LYS A 67 -10.57 2.32 -5.81
CA LYS A 67 -10.99 3.18 -6.92
C LYS A 67 -11.70 4.43 -6.42
N GLN A 68 -12.59 4.27 -5.44
CA GLN A 68 -13.33 5.37 -4.85
C GLN A 68 -12.40 6.36 -4.14
N LEU A 69 -11.42 5.85 -3.40
CA LEU A 69 -10.44 6.68 -2.72
C LEU A 69 -9.64 7.52 -3.73
N LEU A 70 -9.12 6.89 -4.76
CA LEU A 70 -8.32 7.59 -5.78
C LEU A 70 -9.15 8.63 -6.52
N SER A 71 -10.41 8.31 -6.86
CA SER A 71 -11.32 9.27 -7.49
C SER A 71 -11.60 10.45 -6.58
N PHE A 72 -11.88 10.20 -5.31
CA PHE A 72 -12.14 11.24 -4.33
C PHE A 72 -10.94 12.17 -4.19
N LEU A 73 -9.73 11.62 -4.06
CA LEU A 73 -8.51 12.42 -3.91
C LEU A 73 -8.28 13.29 -5.14
N LYS A 74 -8.51 12.75 -6.32
CA LYS A 74 -8.38 13.49 -7.57
C LYS A 74 -9.38 14.63 -7.65
N GLU A 75 -10.64 14.38 -7.28
CA GLU A 75 -11.69 15.42 -7.26
C GLU A 75 -11.38 16.53 -6.28
N GLN A 76 -10.73 16.21 -5.16
CA GLN A 76 -10.36 17.20 -4.14
C GLN A 76 -9.06 17.94 -4.48
N GLY A 77 -8.43 17.62 -5.60
CA GLY A 77 -7.22 18.31 -6.06
C GLY A 77 -5.92 17.76 -5.48
N TYR A 78 -5.94 16.60 -4.85
CA TYR A 78 -4.73 15.97 -4.34
C TYR A 78 -3.97 15.23 -5.44
N ASP A 79 -2.66 15.13 -5.27
CA ASP A 79 -1.78 14.45 -6.21
C ASP A 79 -1.81 12.94 -5.95
N THR A 80 -2.64 12.22 -6.73
CA THR A 80 -2.80 10.77 -6.59
C THR A 80 -1.52 10.00 -6.92
N ARG A 81 -0.69 10.53 -7.82
CA ARG A 81 0.60 9.93 -8.15
C ARG A 81 1.52 9.91 -6.92
N LYS A 82 1.55 11.02 -6.18
CA LYS A 82 2.32 11.10 -4.94
C LYS A 82 1.82 10.10 -3.91
N VAL A 83 0.50 9.94 -3.78
CA VAL A 83 -0.08 8.93 -2.87
C VAL A 83 0.36 7.53 -3.27
N GLN A 84 0.32 7.21 -4.56
CA GLN A 84 0.73 5.89 -5.06
C GLN A 84 2.22 5.64 -4.88
N LEU A 85 3.06 6.65 -5.07
CA LEU A 85 4.50 6.54 -4.80
C LEU A 85 4.77 6.23 -3.33
N LEU A 86 4.14 6.98 -2.43
CA LEU A 86 4.30 6.75 -1.00
C LEU A 86 3.78 5.38 -0.58
N THR A 87 2.67 4.92 -1.16
CA THR A 87 2.13 3.58 -0.89
C THR A 87 3.15 2.50 -1.29
N SER A 88 3.78 2.65 -2.45
CA SER A 88 4.82 1.72 -2.90
C SER A 88 6.01 1.69 -1.93
N LEU A 89 6.43 2.85 -1.44
CA LEU A 89 7.51 2.95 -0.46
C LEU A 89 7.11 2.32 0.88
N ILE A 90 5.84 2.43 1.27
CA ILE A 90 5.34 1.76 2.47
C ILE A 90 5.48 0.23 2.32
N PHE A 91 5.08 -0.33 1.18
CA PHE A 91 5.23 -1.78 0.95
C PHE A 91 6.69 -2.21 1.06
N LEU A 92 7.62 -1.46 0.47
CA LEU A 92 9.05 -1.77 0.55
C LEU A 92 9.56 -1.68 2.00
N ASN A 93 9.10 -0.68 2.74
CA ASN A 93 9.51 -0.49 4.12
C ASN A 93 9.01 -1.62 5.03
N ILE A 94 7.74 -1.98 4.92
CA ILE A 94 7.15 -3.03 5.77
C ILE A 94 7.58 -4.44 5.36
N ALA A 95 8.08 -4.64 4.14
CA ALA A 95 8.56 -5.95 3.70
C ALA A 95 9.63 -6.50 4.65
N ALA A 96 10.51 -5.64 5.17
CA ALA A 96 11.56 -6.04 6.09
C ALA A 96 11.04 -6.44 7.47
N LEU A 97 9.80 -6.09 7.79
CA LEU A 97 9.20 -6.33 9.11
C LEU A 97 8.36 -7.61 9.17
N HIS A 98 8.19 -8.29 8.05
CA HIS A 98 7.35 -9.48 7.96
C HIS A 98 8.16 -10.74 7.63
N HIS A 99 7.57 -11.90 7.90
CA HIS A 99 8.19 -13.18 7.65
C HIS A 99 8.02 -13.64 6.20
N TYR A 100 8.99 -14.42 5.73
CA TYR A 100 8.89 -15.10 4.45
C TYR A 100 7.70 -16.09 4.47
N PRO A 101 6.91 -16.28 3.41
CA PRO A 101 7.08 -15.68 2.07
C PRO A 101 6.39 -14.32 1.87
N TYR A 102 5.62 -13.86 2.85
CA TYR A 102 4.87 -12.60 2.76
C TYR A 102 5.80 -11.40 2.53
N SER A 103 6.95 -11.36 3.21
CA SER A 103 7.95 -10.31 3.03
C SER A 103 8.40 -10.19 1.58
N LYS A 104 8.58 -11.33 0.91
CA LYS A 104 9.00 -11.36 -0.49
C LYS A 104 7.91 -10.82 -1.41
N MET A 105 6.66 -11.19 -1.16
CA MET A 105 5.52 -10.68 -1.91
C MET A 105 5.41 -9.17 -1.77
N LEU A 106 5.53 -8.65 -0.55
CA LEU A 106 5.49 -7.20 -0.29
C LEU A 106 6.61 -6.46 -1.02
N PHE A 107 7.81 -7.02 -1.02
CA PHE A 107 8.95 -6.42 -1.71
C PHE A 107 8.68 -6.27 -3.21
N TYR A 108 8.22 -7.33 -3.85
CA TYR A 108 7.97 -7.29 -5.30
C TYR A 108 6.73 -6.48 -5.66
N LEU A 109 5.70 -6.53 -4.83
CA LEU A 109 4.53 -5.65 -4.99
C LEU A 109 4.95 -4.19 -4.93
N GLY A 110 5.73 -3.81 -3.93
CA GLY A 110 6.22 -2.45 -3.77
C GLY A 110 7.11 -2.01 -4.93
N LYS A 111 8.04 -2.88 -5.33
CA LYS A 111 8.95 -2.61 -6.44
C LYS A 111 8.21 -2.40 -7.76
N GLU A 112 7.27 -3.28 -8.07
CA GLU A 112 6.48 -3.18 -9.30
C GLU A 112 5.59 -1.95 -9.30
N SER A 113 4.92 -1.69 -8.18
CA SER A 113 4.04 -0.51 -8.04
C SER A 113 4.83 0.78 -8.19
N LEU A 114 6.02 0.84 -7.59
CA LEU A 114 6.91 2.01 -7.70
C LEU A 114 7.34 2.21 -9.15
N TYR A 115 7.75 1.14 -9.80
CA TYR A 115 8.17 1.19 -11.20
C TYR A 115 7.05 1.71 -12.09
N ARG A 116 5.84 1.16 -11.98
CA ARG A 116 4.69 1.60 -12.78
C ARG A 116 4.39 3.07 -12.54
N THR A 117 4.36 3.50 -11.28
CA THR A 117 4.03 4.89 -10.95
C THR A 117 5.07 5.86 -11.50
N LEU A 118 6.35 5.48 -11.49
CA LEU A 118 7.42 6.28 -12.08
C LEU A 118 7.31 6.34 -13.61
N GLN A 119 6.80 5.31 -14.25
CA GLN A 119 6.60 5.29 -15.71
C GLN A 119 5.40 6.14 -16.16
N GLU A 120 4.47 6.44 -15.28
CA GLU A 120 3.29 7.28 -15.55
C GLU A 120 3.64 8.76 -15.56
N VAL A 121 4.84 9.12 -15.96
CA VAL A 121 5.23 10.52 -16.11
C VAL A 121 4.69 11.03 -17.42
N ALA A 122 3.84 11.99 -17.31
CA ALA A 122 3.29 12.67 -18.48
C ALA A 122 4.35 13.55 -19.14
#